data_f50c8164d2a9d24f2f319169088d8b6a
#
_entry.id   f50c8164d2a9d24f2f319169088d8b6a
#
_cell.length_a   1.000
_cell.length_b   1.000
_cell.length_c   1.000
_cell.angle_alpha   90.00
_cell.angle_beta   90.00
_cell.angle_gamma   90.00
#
_symmetry.space_group_name_H-M   'P 1'
#
loop_
_entity.id
_entity.type
_entity.pdbx_description
1 polymer ?
#
loop_
_entity_poly.entity_id
_entity_poly.type
_entity_poly.pdbx_seq_one_letter_code
_entity_poly.pdbx_strand_id
1 'polypeptide(L)'
;MLKIKTWVAALGFSVLSVTAMSAEITGAGATFPFPIYAKWAEAYKAKTGDSMNYQSIGSSGGIKQIKAKTVDFGATDAPVSFADLEKDGLVQFPAIIGGVVPVVNVEGIKPGQLKLSGDLLADVFAGVIAKWNDKRIADLNPGVALPDAAITVVHRADGSGTTAVFT
;
A
#
# COMPACT_ATOMS: atom_id res chain seq x y z
N MET A 1 40.54 -70.61 -31.46
CA MET A 1 40.16 -70.11 -30.13
C MET A 1 39.92 -68.60 -30.21
N LEU A 2 38.66 -68.22 -30.32
CA LEU A 2 38.25 -66.81 -30.52
C LEU A 2 37.86 -66.23 -29.12
N LYS A 3 38.58 -65.20 -28.66
CA LYS A 3 38.30 -64.55 -27.40
C LYS A 3 37.33 -63.39 -27.67
N ILE A 4 36.06 -63.54 -27.24
CA ILE A 4 35.04 -62.53 -27.29
C ILE A 4 35.31 -61.56 -26.13
N LYS A 5 35.62 -60.31 -26.42
CA LYS A 5 35.72 -59.24 -25.44
C LYS A 5 34.32 -58.62 -25.27
N THR A 6 33.73 -58.84 -24.12
CA THR A 6 32.45 -58.20 -23.69
C THR A 6 32.68 -56.74 -23.35
N TRP A 7 32.11 -55.83 -24.13
CA TRP A 7 32.04 -54.39 -23.80
C TRP A 7 30.78 -54.16 -22.97
N VAL A 8 30.96 -53.83 -21.73
CA VAL A 8 29.85 -53.35 -20.85
C VAL A 8 29.70 -51.86 -21.12
N ALA A 9 28.65 -51.49 -21.85
CA ALA A 9 28.27 -50.10 -22.03
C ALA A 9 27.52 -49.62 -20.75
N ALA A 10 28.18 -48.83 -19.92
CA ALA A 10 27.56 -48.14 -18.82
C ALA A 10 26.74 -46.95 -19.35
N LEU A 11 25.44 -47.12 -19.48
CA LEU A 11 24.50 -46.01 -19.71
C LEU A 11 24.47 -45.15 -18.44
N GLY A 12 25.17 -44.04 -18.47
CA GLY A 12 25.04 -42.97 -17.45
C GLY A 12 23.66 -42.31 -17.54
N PHE A 13 22.78 -42.60 -16.62
CA PHE A 13 21.53 -41.87 -16.44
C PHE A 13 21.88 -40.45 -15.88
N SER A 14 22.00 -39.47 -16.73
CA SER A 14 22.11 -38.05 -16.33
C SER A 14 20.74 -37.63 -15.82
N VAL A 15 20.54 -37.64 -14.52
CA VAL A 15 19.37 -36.99 -13.88
C VAL A 15 19.53 -35.48 -14.08
N LEU A 16 18.85 -34.93 -15.07
CA LEU A 16 18.66 -33.49 -15.21
C LEU A 16 17.84 -33.04 -13.99
N SER A 17 18.52 -32.53 -12.97
CA SER A 17 17.88 -31.83 -11.87
C SER A 17 17.26 -30.56 -12.45
N VAL A 18 15.94 -30.58 -12.71
CA VAL A 18 15.16 -29.38 -12.99
C VAL A 18 15.14 -28.61 -11.68
N THR A 19 16.01 -27.63 -11.54
CA THR A 19 15.88 -26.63 -10.46
C THR A 19 14.59 -25.88 -10.72
N ALA A 20 13.57 -26.12 -9.88
CA ALA A 20 12.38 -25.31 -9.88
C ALA A 20 12.81 -23.86 -9.62
N MET A 21 12.76 -23.02 -10.65
CA MET A 21 12.95 -21.57 -10.47
C MET A 21 11.75 -21.07 -9.67
N SER A 22 12.01 -20.59 -8.46
CA SER A 22 11.02 -19.88 -7.68
C SER A 22 10.57 -18.63 -8.45
N ALA A 23 9.27 -18.44 -8.61
CA ALA A 23 8.76 -17.24 -9.24
C ALA A 23 8.94 -16.04 -8.29
N GLU A 24 9.30 -14.90 -8.86
CA GLU A 24 9.37 -13.64 -8.15
C GLU A 24 8.26 -12.73 -8.66
N ILE A 25 7.29 -12.43 -7.79
CA ILE A 25 6.17 -11.53 -8.06
C ILE A 25 6.54 -10.15 -7.55
N THR A 26 6.48 -9.15 -8.41
CA THR A 26 6.81 -7.77 -8.07
C THR A 26 5.56 -6.88 -8.08
N GLY A 27 5.45 -6.03 -7.07
CA GLY A 27 4.35 -5.07 -6.97
C GLY A 27 4.80 -3.72 -6.46
N ALA A 28 4.03 -2.69 -6.75
CA ALA A 28 4.31 -1.35 -6.25
C ALA A 28 3.02 -0.53 -6.07
N GLY A 29 3.05 0.46 -5.18
CA GLY A 29 1.94 1.41 -5.11
C GLY A 29 1.59 1.88 -3.71
N ALA A 30 0.31 1.86 -3.40
CA ALA A 30 -0.28 2.37 -2.16
C ALA A 30 0.51 1.98 -0.91
N THR A 31 0.62 2.92 0.03
CA THR A 31 1.44 2.72 1.23
C THR A 31 0.67 2.06 2.38
N PHE A 32 -0.65 2.30 2.48
CA PHE A 32 -1.43 1.78 3.60
C PHE A 32 -1.47 0.24 3.66
N PRO A 33 -1.50 -0.54 2.54
CA PRO A 33 -1.59 -1.99 2.59
C PRO A 33 -0.23 -2.67 2.83
N PHE A 34 0.88 -1.93 2.82
CA PHE A 34 2.23 -2.48 2.92
C PHE A 34 2.42 -3.45 4.11
N PRO A 35 1.97 -3.15 5.35
CA PRO A 35 2.18 -4.05 6.48
C PRO A 35 1.52 -5.42 6.29
N ILE A 36 0.32 -5.46 5.68
CA ILE A 36 -0.37 -6.73 5.43
C ILE A 36 0.21 -7.45 4.22
N TYR A 37 0.63 -6.73 3.17
CA TYR A 37 1.30 -7.33 2.02
C TYR A 37 2.62 -7.98 2.43
N ALA A 38 3.40 -7.36 3.31
CA ALA A 38 4.62 -7.96 3.85
C ALA A 38 4.33 -9.29 4.58
N LYS A 39 3.27 -9.34 5.39
CA LYS A 39 2.83 -10.56 6.07
C LYS A 39 2.38 -11.65 5.09
N TRP A 40 1.63 -11.25 4.08
CA TRP A 40 1.19 -12.20 3.04
C TRP A 40 2.37 -12.72 2.22
N ALA A 41 3.36 -11.88 1.90
CA ALA A 41 4.57 -12.29 1.20
C ALA A 41 5.36 -13.35 1.97
N GLU A 42 5.55 -13.15 3.29
CA GLU A 42 6.20 -14.14 4.17
C GLU A 42 5.44 -15.47 4.18
N ALA A 43 4.12 -15.43 4.38
CA ALA A 43 3.29 -16.64 4.43
C ALA A 43 3.22 -17.35 3.08
N TYR A 44 3.14 -16.61 1.98
CA TYR A 44 3.12 -17.15 0.63
C TYR A 44 4.44 -17.88 0.31
N LYS A 45 5.57 -17.22 0.60
CA LYS A 45 6.89 -17.82 0.41
C LYS A 45 7.07 -19.10 1.23
N ALA A 46 6.63 -19.10 2.48
CA ALA A 46 6.73 -20.29 3.34
C ALA A 46 5.90 -21.46 2.80
N LYS A 47 4.77 -21.16 2.11
CA LYS A 47 3.85 -22.18 1.60
C LYS A 47 4.21 -22.70 0.20
N THR A 48 4.71 -21.83 -0.68
CA THR A 48 4.90 -22.12 -2.11
C THR A 48 6.37 -22.17 -2.52
N GLY A 49 7.25 -21.51 -1.79
CA GLY A 49 8.63 -21.25 -2.19
C GLY A 49 8.80 -19.99 -3.05
N ASP A 50 7.72 -19.45 -3.62
CA ASP A 50 7.75 -18.24 -4.46
C ASP A 50 7.86 -16.97 -3.62
N SER A 51 8.52 -15.96 -4.16
CA SER A 51 8.73 -14.69 -3.48
C SER A 51 7.79 -13.61 -4.03
N MET A 52 7.29 -12.74 -3.16
CA MET A 52 6.59 -11.52 -3.54
C MET A 52 7.33 -10.31 -2.94
N ASN A 53 7.68 -9.36 -3.80
CA ASN A 53 8.31 -8.10 -3.40
C ASN A 53 7.35 -6.94 -3.69
N TYR A 54 7.07 -6.10 -2.69
CA TYR A 54 6.18 -4.95 -2.82
C TYR A 54 6.89 -3.65 -2.44
N GLN A 55 6.84 -2.66 -3.34
CA GLN A 55 7.42 -1.34 -3.13
C GLN A 55 6.33 -0.32 -2.75
N SER A 56 6.40 0.18 -1.52
CA SER A 56 5.49 1.19 -0.98
C SER A 56 5.90 2.59 -1.45
N ILE A 57 5.47 3.00 -2.66
CA ILE A 57 5.87 4.24 -3.35
C ILE A 57 4.70 5.20 -3.64
N GLY A 58 3.55 4.95 -3.03
CA GLY A 58 2.32 5.71 -3.25
C GLY A 58 1.52 5.25 -4.46
N SER A 59 0.20 5.48 -4.41
CA SER A 59 -0.75 5.02 -5.42
C SER A 59 -0.40 5.48 -6.84
N SER A 60 -0.02 6.74 -7.01
CA SER A 60 0.38 7.24 -8.34
C SER A 60 1.66 6.56 -8.88
N GLY A 61 2.60 6.21 -7.99
CA GLY A 61 3.80 5.46 -8.35
C GLY A 61 3.44 4.06 -8.85
N GLY A 62 2.55 3.36 -8.14
CA GLY A 62 2.05 2.05 -8.52
C GLY A 62 1.35 2.05 -9.87
N ILE A 63 0.43 3.00 -10.09
CA ILE A 63 -0.27 3.15 -11.37
C ILE A 63 0.72 3.39 -12.52
N LYS A 64 1.72 4.24 -12.31
CA LYS A 64 2.76 4.47 -13.34
C LYS A 64 3.54 3.21 -13.68
N GLN A 65 3.96 2.45 -12.67
CA GLN A 65 4.75 1.25 -12.88
C GLN A 65 3.96 0.13 -13.55
N ILE A 66 2.71 -0.12 -13.15
CA ILE A 66 1.90 -1.16 -13.81
C ILE A 66 1.57 -0.79 -15.26
N LYS A 67 1.29 0.48 -15.56
CA LYS A 67 1.11 0.96 -16.94
C LYS A 67 2.39 0.81 -17.77
N ALA A 68 3.55 1.03 -17.18
CA ALA A 68 4.85 0.83 -17.81
C ALA A 68 5.29 -0.65 -17.89
N LYS A 69 4.50 -1.57 -17.31
CA LYS A 69 4.76 -3.02 -17.25
C LYS A 69 6.11 -3.34 -16.57
N THR A 70 6.51 -2.55 -15.59
CA THR A 70 7.74 -2.76 -14.80
C THR A 70 7.49 -3.56 -13.52
N VAL A 71 6.22 -3.83 -13.19
CA VAL A 71 5.78 -4.68 -12.09
C VAL A 71 4.61 -5.55 -12.55
N ASP A 72 4.38 -6.66 -11.82
CA ASP A 72 3.30 -7.61 -12.11
C ASP A 72 1.95 -7.11 -11.61
N PHE A 73 1.94 -6.32 -10.52
CA PHE A 73 0.72 -5.68 -10.03
C PHE A 73 0.99 -4.27 -9.48
N GLY A 74 -0.01 -3.41 -9.59
CA GLY A 74 -0.03 -2.09 -8.96
C GLY A 74 -1.11 -2.02 -7.89
N ALA A 75 -0.87 -1.30 -6.78
CA ALA A 75 -1.89 -1.03 -5.78
C ALA A 75 -2.22 0.46 -5.70
N THR A 76 -3.50 0.76 -5.58
CA THR A 76 -4.01 2.13 -5.44
C THR A 76 -5.17 2.18 -4.44
N ASP A 77 -5.28 3.26 -3.69
CA ASP A 77 -6.40 3.48 -2.77
C ASP A 77 -7.63 4.03 -3.50
N ALA A 78 -7.40 4.77 -4.59
CA ALA A 78 -8.47 5.32 -5.41
C ALA A 78 -8.72 4.46 -6.66
N PRO A 79 -9.98 4.24 -7.08
CA PRO A 79 -10.29 3.50 -8.28
C PRO A 79 -9.71 4.19 -9.53
N VAL A 80 -9.17 3.41 -10.45
CA VAL A 80 -8.84 3.88 -11.81
C VAL A 80 -10.10 3.84 -12.66
N SER A 81 -10.29 4.80 -13.55
CA SER A 81 -11.47 4.84 -14.43
C SER A 81 -11.53 3.62 -15.35
N PHE A 82 -12.73 3.15 -15.67
CA PHE A 82 -12.90 2.01 -16.61
C PHE A 82 -12.26 2.29 -17.96
N ALA A 83 -12.35 3.52 -18.46
CA ALA A 83 -11.75 3.91 -19.74
C ALA A 83 -10.22 3.79 -19.70
N ASP A 84 -9.59 4.16 -18.60
CA ASP A 84 -8.14 4.02 -18.43
C ASP A 84 -7.73 2.56 -18.29
N LEU A 85 -8.49 1.76 -17.52
CA LEU A 85 -8.23 0.33 -17.38
C LEU A 85 -8.29 -0.39 -18.72
N GLU A 86 -9.34 -0.14 -19.51
CA GLU A 86 -9.52 -0.71 -20.85
C GLU A 86 -8.40 -0.30 -21.80
N LYS A 87 -8.07 1.00 -21.84
CA LYS A 87 -7.00 1.55 -22.66
C LYS A 87 -5.65 0.90 -22.38
N ASP A 88 -5.35 0.66 -21.11
CA ASP A 88 -4.04 0.15 -20.67
C ASP A 88 -4.02 -1.39 -20.57
N GLY A 89 -5.15 -2.06 -20.86
CA GLY A 89 -5.30 -3.53 -20.78
C GLY A 89 -5.19 -4.05 -19.35
N LEU A 90 -5.68 -3.28 -18.37
CA LEU A 90 -5.60 -3.58 -16.95
C LEU A 90 -6.97 -4.02 -16.42
N VAL A 91 -6.93 -4.80 -15.33
CA VAL A 91 -8.10 -5.11 -14.50
C VAL A 91 -7.85 -4.63 -13.08
N GLN A 92 -8.91 -4.25 -12.37
CA GLN A 92 -8.82 -3.81 -10.98
C GLN A 92 -9.85 -4.55 -10.13
N PHE A 93 -9.44 -4.93 -8.93
CA PHE A 93 -10.30 -5.57 -7.93
C PHE A 93 -9.95 -5.11 -6.52
N PRO A 94 -10.92 -5.10 -5.57
CA PRO A 94 -10.65 -4.77 -4.18
C PRO A 94 -9.84 -5.88 -3.51
N ALA A 95 -8.74 -5.53 -2.85
CA ALA A 95 -7.88 -6.47 -2.14
C ALA A 95 -7.95 -6.28 -0.62
N ILE A 96 -7.99 -5.03 -0.16
CA ILE A 96 -7.95 -4.68 1.26
C ILE A 96 -8.85 -3.46 1.50
N ILE A 97 -9.49 -3.45 2.66
CA ILE A 97 -10.24 -2.29 3.17
C ILE A 97 -9.48 -1.67 4.35
N GLY A 98 -9.41 -0.35 4.39
CA GLY A 98 -8.86 0.43 5.48
C GLY A 98 -9.65 1.71 5.71
N GLY A 99 -9.51 2.29 6.89
CA GLY A 99 -10.11 3.60 7.22
C GLY A 99 -9.10 4.73 7.04
N VAL A 100 -9.55 5.88 6.54
CA VAL A 100 -8.80 7.14 6.60
C VAL A 100 -9.29 7.90 7.82
N VAL A 101 -8.38 8.20 8.74
CA VAL A 101 -8.70 8.89 9.99
C VAL A 101 -7.77 10.08 10.21
N PRO A 102 -8.29 11.25 10.65
CA PRO A 102 -7.43 12.34 11.09
C PRO A 102 -6.74 11.96 12.40
N VAL A 103 -5.44 12.23 12.48
CA VAL A 103 -4.64 12.04 13.68
C VAL A 103 -4.24 13.42 14.20
N VAL A 104 -4.46 13.66 15.48
CA VAL A 104 -4.10 14.91 16.13
C VAL A 104 -3.05 14.69 17.22
N ASN A 105 -2.11 15.61 17.33
CA ASN A 105 -1.14 15.68 18.41
C ASN A 105 -1.30 17.02 19.14
N VAL A 106 -2.16 17.03 20.15
CA VAL A 106 -2.51 18.22 20.94
C VAL A 106 -2.30 17.92 22.41
N GLU A 107 -1.50 18.73 23.08
CA GLU A 107 -1.21 18.55 24.50
C GLU A 107 -2.51 18.60 25.32
N GLY A 108 -2.64 17.69 26.26
CA GLY A 108 -3.81 17.58 27.16
C GLY A 108 -5.04 16.91 26.54
N ILE A 109 -5.03 16.59 25.24
CA ILE A 109 -6.15 15.92 24.56
C ILE A 109 -5.88 14.42 24.48
N LYS A 110 -6.82 13.62 24.98
CA LYS A 110 -6.73 12.16 24.92
C LYS A 110 -7.33 11.60 23.63
N PRO A 111 -6.91 10.42 23.18
CA PRO A 111 -7.52 9.74 22.02
C PRO A 111 -9.04 9.65 22.14
N GLY A 112 -9.76 10.03 21.09
CA GLY A 112 -11.21 10.00 21.03
C GLY A 112 -11.93 11.14 21.78
N GLN A 113 -11.20 12.05 22.42
CA GLN A 113 -11.78 13.16 23.16
C GLN A 113 -12.21 14.31 22.24
N LEU A 114 -11.43 14.63 21.21
CA LEU A 114 -11.72 15.71 20.28
C LEU A 114 -12.78 15.28 19.26
N LYS A 115 -13.80 16.10 19.09
CA LYS A 115 -14.84 15.93 18.07
C LYS A 115 -14.68 17.01 17.01
N LEU A 116 -14.71 16.60 15.75
CA LEU A 116 -14.70 17.48 14.60
C LEU A 116 -15.81 17.05 13.63
N SER A 117 -16.51 18.01 13.04
CA SER A 117 -17.40 17.72 11.90
C SER A 117 -16.60 17.70 10.60
N GLY A 118 -17.19 17.17 9.52
CA GLY A 118 -16.57 17.20 8.19
C GLY A 118 -16.23 18.63 7.76
N ASP A 119 -17.15 19.56 7.94
CA ASP A 119 -16.95 20.99 7.58
C ASP A 119 -15.79 21.62 8.36
N LEU A 120 -15.72 21.36 9.68
CA LEU A 120 -14.61 21.86 10.49
C LEU A 120 -13.28 21.26 10.08
N LEU A 121 -13.28 19.98 9.74
CA LEU A 121 -12.09 19.30 9.26
C LEU A 121 -11.62 19.89 7.93
N ALA A 122 -12.54 20.14 7.00
CA ALA A 122 -12.25 20.80 5.73
C ALA A 122 -11.67 22.21 5.96
N ASP A 123 -12.26 23.01 6.84
CA ASP A 123 -11.77 24.35 7.19
C ASP A 123 -10.38 24.33 7.83
N VAL A 124 -10.08 23.33 8.66
CA VAL A 124 -8.74 23.14 9.22
C VAL A 124 -7.73 22.84 8.11
N PHE A 125 -8.04 21.88 7.22
CA PHE A 125 -7.13 21.53 6.13
C PHE A 125 -6.98 22.63 5.07
N ALA A 126 -8.02 23.47 4.88
CA ALA A 126 -7.97 24.67 4.05
C ALA A 126 -7.25 25.87 4.70
N GLY A 127 -6.86 25.76 5.98
CA GLY A 127 -6.21 26.84 6.73
C GLY A 127 -7.14 27.97 7.17
N VAL A 128 -8.46 27.80 7.02
CA VAL A 128 -9.47 28.75 7.50
C VAL A 128 -9.54 28.75 9.02
N ILE A 129 -9.40 27.59 9.65
CA ILE A 129 -9.22 27.41 11.09
C ILE A 129 -7.74 27.17 11.36
N ALA A 130 -7.09 28.14 12.00
CA ALA A 130 -5.65 28.14 12.21
C ALA A 130 -5.22 27.84 13.66
N LYS A 131 -6.15 27.77 14.61
CA LYS A 131 -5.88 27.53 16.03
C LYS A 131 -6.81 26.49 16.62
N TRP A 132 -6.30 25.70 17.59
CA TRP A 132 -7.09 24.68 18.27
C TRP A 132 -8.23 25.23 19.11
N ASN A 133 -8.07 26.44 19.70
CA ASN A 133 -9.10 27.09 20.49
C ASN A 133 -10.09 27.93 19.66
N ASP A 134 -10.14 27.77 18.34
CA ASP A 134 -11.17 28.40 17.51
C ASP A 134 -12.56 28.08 18.07
N LYS A 135 -13.42 29.10 18.11
CA LYS A 135 -14.75 29.00 18.71
C LYS A 135 -15.56 27.86 18.11
N ARG A 136 -15.45 27.61 16.83
CA ARG A 136 -16.20 26.54 16.12
C ARG A 136 -15.77 25.15 16.58
N ILE A 137 -14.48 24.96 16.89
CA ILE A 137 -13.99 23.72 17.50
C ILE A 137 -14.47 23.62 18.95
N ALA A 138 -14.35 24.72 19.72
CA ALA A 138 -14.73 24.75 21.14
C ALA A 138 -16.22 24.45 21.32
N ASP A 139 -17.09 24.98 20.47
CA ASP A 139 -18.55 24.76 20.53
C ASP A 139 -18.93 23.28 20.37
N LEU A 140 -18.17 22.50 19.59
CA LEU A 140 -18.37 21.03 19.46
C LEU A 140 -17.72 20.22 20.58
N ASN A 141 -16.87 20.85 21.39
CA ASN A 141 -16.10 20.18 22.44
C ASN A 141 -16.28 20.83 23.80
N PRO A 142 -17.53 20.95 24.31
CA PRO A 142 -17.78 21.59 25.62
C PRO A 142 -17.03 20.83 26.72
N GLY A 143 -16.33 21.59 27.56
CA GLY A 143 -15.55 21.05 28.68
C GLY A 143 -14.17 20.51 28.31
N VAL A 144 -13.78 20.55 27.05
CA VAL A 144 -12.42 20.23 26.62
C VAL A 144 -11.55 21.49 26.63
N ALA A 145 -10.44 21.45 27.38
CA ALA A 145 -9.49 22.57 27.40
C ALA A 145 -8.64 22.55 26.12
N LEU A 146 -9.03 23.38 25.15
CA LEU A 146 -8.30 23.52 23.89
C LEU A 146 -7.21 24.58 24.05
N PRO A 147 -5.95 24.28 23.69
CA PRO A 147 -4.86 25.22 23.83
C PRO A 147 -4.94 26.37 22.80
N ASP A 148 -4.47 27.55 23.17
CA ASP A 148 -4.21 28.65 22.21
C ASP A 148 -2.92 28.37 21.44
N ALA A 149 -2.97 27.37 20.58
CA ALA A 149 -1.86 26.91 19.77
C ALA A 149 -2.27 26.84 18.30
N ALA A 150 -1.30 27.13 17.43
CA ALA A 150 -1.51 27.03 16.00
C ALA A 150 -1.71 25.56 15.57
N ILE A 151 -2.56 25.35 14.58
CA ILE A 151 -2.71 24.08 13.91
C ILE A 151 -1.68 23.99 12.79
N THR A 152 -0.84 22.97 12.84
CA THR A 152 0.03 22.61 11.72
C THR A 152 -0.56 21.44 10.98
N VAL A 153 -1.04 21.68 9.76
CA VAL A 153 -1.58 20.63 8.89
C VAL A 153 -0.43 19.83 8.29
N VAL A 154 -0.47 18.51 8.45
CA VAL A 154 0.52 17.59 7.86
C VAL A 154 -0.18 16.74 6.80
N HIS A 155 0.33 16.81 5.59
CA HIS A 155 -0.15 16.04 4.46
C HIS A 155 1.01 15.52 3.62
N ARG A 156 0.73 14.57 2.72
CA ARG A 156 1.76 14.03 1.83
C ARG A 156 2.03 14.96 0.66
N ALA A 157 3.30 14.99 0.22
CA ALA A 157 3.74 15.76 -0.96
C ALA A 157 3.80 14.90 -2.24
N ASP A 158 3.73 13.57 -2.11
CA ASP A 158 3.71 12.63 -3.23
C ASP A 158 2.29 12.29 -3.69
N GLY A 159 2.18 11.52 -4.77
CA GLY A 159 0.90 11.06 -5.32
C GLY A 159 0.23 10.01 -4.42
N SER A 160 -0.37 10.48 -3.34
CA SER A 160 -1.01 9.67 -2.30
C SER A 160 -2.45 9.35 -2.64
N GLY A 161 -2.78 8.06 -2.68
CA GLY A 161 -4.17 7.60 -2.78
C GLY A 161 -4.99 7.97 -1.55
N THR A 162 -4.39 7.95 -0.35
CA THR A 162 -5.05 8.39 0.89
C THR A 162 -5.49 9.85 0.80
N THR A 163 -4.63 10.73 0.27
CA THR A 163 -5.01 12.13 0.03
C THR A 163 -6.17 12.21 -0.97
N ALA A 164 -6.11 11.48 -2.08
CA ALA A 164 -7.16 11.49 -3.10
C ALA A 164 -8.52 10.97 -2.60
N VAL A 165 -8.53 10.10 -1.58
CA VAL A 165 -9.77 9.61 -0.96
C VAL A 165 -10.28 10.58 0.11
N PHE A 166 -9.38 11.35 0.74
CA PHE A 166 -9.73 12.32 1.77
C PHE A 166 -10.30 13.60 1.20
N THR A 167 -9.85 14.07 0.03
CA THR A 167 -10.29 15.29 -0.66
C THR A 167 -11.46 15.05 -1.59
#